data_39dbbf9b95cf663e2e0fcedf4b37e2e4
#
_entry.id   39dbbf9b95cf663e2e0fcedf4b37e2e4
#
_cell.length_a   1.000
_cell.length_b   1.000
_cell.length_c   1.000
_cell.angle_alpha   90.00
_cell.angle_beta   90.00
_cell.angle_gamma   90.00
#
_symmetry.space_group_name_H-M   'P 1'
#
loop_
_entity.id
_entity.type
_entity.pdbx_description
1 polymer ?
#
loop_
_entity_poly.entity_id
_entity_poly.type
_entity_poly.pdbx_seq_one_letter_code
_entity_poly.pdbx_strand_id
1 'polypeptide(L)' 'ANFETALRQGRLRVVRPIEVALIRAKTGLSQDRFALAFQISPHTLRNWEQGRRVPKGPARALLLAIDRDPKALRRALGA' A
#
# COMPACT_ATOMS: atom_id res chain seq x y z
N ALA A 1 -13.24 -26.01 13.70
CA ALA A 1 -12.56 -24.76 13.97
C ALA A 1 -13.43 -23.61 13.55
N ASN A 2 -13.48 -22.63 14.37
CA ASN A 2 -14.26 -21.44 14.08
C ASN A 2 -13.33 -20.30 13.58
N PHE A 3 -13.94 -19.20 13.22
CA PHE A 3 -13.26 -18.02 12.74
C PHE A 3 -12.23 -17.49 13.73
N GLU A 4 -12.61 -17.40 15.00
CA GLU A 4 -11.71 -16.88 16.03
C GLU A 4 -10.49 -17.74 16.25
N THR A 5 -10.65 -19.05 16.24
CA THR A 5 -9.55 -19.99 16.38
C THR A 5 -8.58 -19.84 15.20
N ALA A 6 -9.11 -19.74 13.99
CA ALA A 6 -8.28 -19.57 12.79
C ALA A 6 -7.49 -18.26 12.84
N LEU A 7 -8.10 -17.18 13.32
CA LEU A 7 -7.41 -15.90 13.48
C LEU A 7 -6.27 -15.99 14.48
N ARG A 8 -6.51 -16.58 15.65
CA ARG A 8 -5.50 -16.72 16.69
C ARG A 8 -4.32 -17.54 16.24
N GLN A 9 -4.57 -18.54 15.42
CA GLN A 9 -3.52 -19.42 14.90
C GLN A 9 -2.84 -18.87 13.64
N GLY A 10 -3.26 -17.71 13.19
CA GLY A 10 -2.69 -17.10 12.00
C GLY A 10 -3.05 -17.77 10.70
N ARG A 11 -4.00 -18.69 10.71
CA ARG A 11 -4.43 -19.42 9.52
C ARG A 11 -5.45 -18.67 8.69
N LEU A 12 -6.12 -17.70 9.29
CA LEU A 12 -7.10 -16.87 8.63
C LEU A 12 -6.68 -15.42 8.80
N ARG A 13 -6.44 -14.75 7.69
CA ARG A 13 -6.10 -13.32 7.72
C ARG A 13 -7.34 -12.51 7.40
N VAL A 14 -7.62 -11.55 8.26
CA VAL A 14 -8.57 -10.51 7.92
C VAL A 14 -7.81 -9.51 7.07
N VAL A 15 -8.11 -9.49 5.78
CA VAL A 15 -7.48 -8.56 4.86
C VAL A 15 -8.34 -7.32 4.84
N ARG A 16 -7.86 -6.28 5.49
CA ARG A 16 -8.50 -4.97 5.40
C ARG A 16 -8.07 -4.30 4.10
N PRO A 17 -8.97 -3.55 3.45
CA PRO A 17 -8.56 -2.75 2.31
C PRO A 17 -7.43 -1.81 2.72
N ILE A 18 -6.42 -1.72 1.87
CA ILE A 18 -5.36 -0.75 2.07
C ILE A 18 -5.89 0.62 1.70
N GLU A 19 -5.73 1.57 2.62
CA GLU A 19 -6.11 2.94 2.36
C GLU A 19 -4.93 3.68 1.75
N VAL A 20 -4.82 3.65 0.44
CA VAL A 20 -3.68 4.19 -0.29
C VAL A 20 -3.52 5.68 -0.06
N ALA A 21 -4.63 6.41 -0.03
CA ALA A 21 -4.57 7.85 0.22
C ALA A 21 -3.99 8.20 1.58
N LEU A 22 -4.25 7.37 2.61
CA LEU A 22 -3.67 7.57 3.93
C LEU A 22 -2.18 7.28 3.95
N ILE A 23 -1.75 6.24 3.24
CA ILE A 23 -0.33 5.92 3.12
C ILE A 23 0.39 7.09 2.46
N ARG A 24 -0.17 7.62 1.38
CA ARG A 24 0.41 8.79 0.71
C ARG A 24 0.44 10.00 1.63
N ALA A 25 -0.65 10.25 2.36
CA ALA A 25 -0.74 11.40 3.26
C ALA A 25 0.40 11.41 4.30
N LYS A 26 0.77 10.24 4.81
CA LYS A 26 1.88 10.14 5.76
C LYS A 26 3.21 10.57 5.17
N THR A 27 3.39 10.46 3.86
CA THR A 27 4.63 10.87 3.20
C THR A 27 4.69 12.37 2.91
N GLY A 28 3.56 13.05 2.93
CA GLY A 28 3.48 14.46 2.57
C GLY A 28 3.58 14.74 1.08
N LEU A 29 3.60 13.69 0.24
CA LEU A 29 3.77 13.85 -1.20
C LEU A 29 2.42 13.99 -1.91
N SER A 30 2.41 14.74 -3.00
CA SER A 30 1.28 14.80 -3.91
C SER A 30 1.11 13.46 -4.62
N GLN A 31 -0.02 13.26 -5.30
CA GLN A 31 -0.22 12.05 -6.11
C GLN A 31 0.90 11.86 -7.14
N ASP A 32 1.23 12.92 -7.88
CA ASP A 32 2.24 12.81 -8.93
C ASP A 32 3.62 12.53 -8.35
N ARG A 33 3.99 13.20 -7.26
CA ARG A 33 5.28 12.99 -6.62
C ARG A 33 5.38 11.61 -5.96
N PHE A 34 4.32 11.15 -5.35
CA PHE A 34 4.28 9.81 -4.76
C PHE A 34 4.45 8.74 -5.86
N ALA A 35 3.71 8.89 -6.94
CA ALA A 35 3.80 7.96 -8.07
C ALA A 35 5.23 7.92 -8.64
N LEU A 36 5.84 9.09 -8.82
CA LEU A 36 7.21 9.18 -9.32
C LEU A 36 8.19 8.54 -8.35
N ALA A 37 8.11 8.85 -7.07
CA ALA A 37 9.05 8.37 -6.06
C ALA A 37 9.04 6.86 -5.92
N PHE A 38 7.87 6.24 -6.04
CA PHE A 38 7.70 4.81 -5.82
C PHE A 38 7.44 4.02 -7.11
N GLN A 39 7.67 4.65 -8.25
CA GLN A 39 7.58 4.01 -9.57
C GLN A 39 6.21 3.38 -9.84
N ILE A 40 5.18 4.12 -9.47
CA ILE A 40 3.79 3.73 -9.69
C ILE A 40 3.23 4.63 -10.78
N SER A 41 2.43 4.07 -11.70
CA SER A 41 1.72 4.90 -12.67
C SER A 41 0.75 5.85 -11.95
N PRO A 42 0.75 7.15 -12.28
CA PRO A 42 -0.21 8.07 -11.68
C PRO A 42 -1.66 7.65 -11.89
N HIS A 43 -1.97 7.09 -13.05
CA HIS A 43 -3.31 6.58 -13.34
C HIS A 43 -3.69 5.43 -12.40
N THR A 44 -2.76 4.50 -12.18
CA THR A 44 -2.96 3.38 -11.25
C THR A 44 -3.17 3.90 -9.83
N LEU A 45 -2.35 4.85 -9.40
CA LEU A 45 -2.48 5.43 -8.06
C LEU A 45 -3.85 6.07 -7.87
N ARG A 46 -4.31 6.84 -8.85
CA ARG A 46 -5.65 7.47 -8.77
C ARG A 46 -6.76 6.43 -8.69
N ASN A 47 -6.65 5.35 -9.46
CA ASN A 47 -7.64 4.27 -9.41
C ASN A 47 -7.70 3.63 -8.03
N TRP A 48 -6.55 3.41 -7.40
CA TRP A 48 -6.50 2.87 -6.05
C TRP A 48 -7.13 3.83 -5.03
N GLU A 49 -6.79 5.11 -5.12
CA GLU A 49 -7.32 6.11 -4.16
C GLU A 49 -8.81 6.33 -4.32
N GLN A 50 -9.33 6.17 -5.53
CA GLN A 50 -10.76 6.30 -5.82
C GLN A 50 -11.55 5.00 -5.60
N GLY A 51 -10.88 3.93 -5.22
CA GLY A 51 -11.54 2.66 -4.98
C GLY A 51 -11.97 1.90 -6.23
N ARG A 52 -11.52 2.32 -7.41
CA ARG A 52 -11.85 1.63 -8.67
C ARG A 52 -11.09 0.34 -8.84
N ARG A 53 -9.89 0.28 -8.27
CA ARG A 53 -9.04 -0.91 -8.26
C ARG A 53 -8.43 -1.08 -6.90
N VAL A 54 -8.17 -2.34 -6.54
CA VAL A 54 -7.56 -2.70 -5.26
C VAL A 54 -6.14 -3.19 -5.54
N PRO A 55 -5.13 -2.62 -4.86
CA PRO A 55 -3.75 -3.12 -5.01
C PRO A 55 -3.68 -4.60 -4.58
N LYS A 56 -3.02 -5.42 -5.39
CA LYS A 56 -2.89 -6.85 -5.13
C LYS A 56 -1.46 -7.30 -5.36
N GLY A 57 -1.08 -8.38 -4.70
CA GLY A 57 0.23 -9.00 -4.89
C GLY A 57 1.38 -8.03 -4.63
N PRO A 58 2.33 -7.92 -5.57
CA PRO A 58 3.51 -7.06 -5.38
C PRO A 58 3.15 -5.59 -5.12
N ALA A 59 2.10 -5.08 -5.73
CA ALA A 59 1.68 -3.69 -5.51
C ALA A 59 1.25 -3.49 -4.06
N ARG A 60 0.49 -4.43 -3.52
CA ARG A 60 0.08 -4.38 -2.11
C ARG A 60 1.29 -4.45 -1.19
N ALA A 61 2.22 -5.34 -1.49
CA ALA A 61 3.45 -5.48 -0.69
C ALA A 61 4.26 -4.18 -0.71
N LEU A 62 4.39 -3.54 -1.87
CA LEU A 62 5.09 -2.26 -2.00
C LEU A 62 4.43 -1.20 -1.12
N LEU A 63 3.12 -1.08 -1.17
CA LEU A 63 2.40 -0.08 -0.39
C LEU A 63 2.55 -0.31 1.12
N LEU A 64 2.52 -1.56 1.56
CA LEU A 64 2.76 -1.88 2.97
C LEU A 64 4.18 -1.54 3.40
N ALA A 65 5.16 -1.77 2.54
CA ALA A 65 6.54 -1.41 2.81
C ALA A 65 6.71 0.11 2.90
N ILE A 66 6.07 0.85 2.01
CA ILE A 66 6.07 2.32 2.04
C ILE A 66 5.45 2.82 3.34
N ASP A 67 4.36 2.21 3.76
CA ASP A 67 3.68 2.60 5.00
C ASP A 67 4.60 2.44 6.21
N ARG A 68 5.42 1.40 6.22
CA ARG A 68 6.34 1.12 7.32
C ARG A 68 7.58 2.01 7.31
N ASP A 69 8.20 2.18 6.15
CA ASP A 69 9.45 2.93 6.05
C ASP A 69 9.58 3.60 4.68
N PRO A 70 8.88 4.71 4.48
CA PRO A 70 8.91 5.39 3.17
C PRO A 70 10.30 5.86 2.78
N LYS A 71 11.13 6.27 3.74
CA LYS A 71 12.47 6.78 3.44
C LYS A 71 13.38 5.66 2.91
N ALA A 72 13.31 4.48 3.51
CA ALA A 72 14.08 3.34 3.04
C ALA A 72 13.68 2.95 1.63
N LEU A 73 12.38 2.95 1.34
CA LEU A 73 11.89 2.61 0.01
C LEU A 73 12.33 3.64 -1.04
N ARG A 74 12.27 4.93 -0.70
CA ARG A 74 12.74 5.97 -1.61
C ARG A 74 14.22 5.81 -1.93
N ARG A 75 15.04 5.53 -0.92
CA ARG A 75 16.47 5.29 -1.13
C ARG A 75 16.71 4.06 -2.00
N ALA A 76 15.99 2.99 -1.72
CA ALA A 76 16.14 1.75 -2.47
C ALA A 76 15.78 1.92 -3.95
N LEU A 77 14.78 2.76 -4.23
CA LEU A 77 14.32 3.02 -5.59
C LEU A 77 15.06 4.17 -6.29
N GLY A 78 16.02 4.77 -5.61
CA GLY A 78 16.84 5.83 -6.21
C GLY A 78 16.16 7.19 -6.31
N ALA A 79 15.13 7.39 -5.53
CA ALA A 79 14.39 8.65 -5.55
C ALA A 79 14.85 9.61 -4.46
#